data_b773bc6a2427fe07ed821711873d9d77
#
_entry.id   b773bc6a2427fe07ed821711873d9d77
#
_cell.length_a   1.000
_cell.length_b   1.000
_cell.length_c   1.000
_cell.angle_alpha   90.00
_cell.angle_beta   90.00
_cell.angle_gamma   90.00
#
_symmetry.space_group_name_H-M   'P 1'
#
loop_
_entity.id
_entity.type
_entity.pdbx_description
1 polymer ?
#
loop_
_entity_poly.entity_id
_entity_poly.type
_entity_poly.pdbx_seq_one_letter_code
_entity_poly.pdbx_strand_id
1 'polypeptide(L)'
;VALSIISCTAATGVACAQGSAKAMPDTREKFEPKRDASKDIQNAIKKATKENKRILLDVGGEWCIWCKRLDEFFETNSDARQYLKEKYVVVKVNFSQENENKEVLSKYPKIPGYPHLFVLDKGGKLLHSQDTGLLETGDHHDHDKVMTFLKKWAG
;
A
#
# COMPACT_ATOMS: atom_id res chain seq x y z
N VAL A 1 -21.68 66.41 -43.50
CA VAL A 1 -21.03 65.15 -43.80
C VAL A 1 -20.51 64.62 -42.47
N ALA A 2 -21.25 63.66 -41.83
CA ALA A 2 -20.90 63.06 -40.58
C ALA A 2 -20.57 61.58 -40.84
N LEU A 3 -19.35 61.20 -40.52
CA LEU A 3 -18.86 59.84 -40.64
C LEU A 3 -19.04 59.17 -39.27
N SER A 4 -19.99 58.22 -39.17
CA SER A 4 -20.16 57.36 -37.99
C SER A 4 -19.22 56.21 -38.08
N ILE A 5 -18.32 56.07 -37.08
CA ILE A 5 -17.45 54.93 -36.91
C ILE A 5 -18.12 53.94 -35.94
N ILE A 6 -18.51 52.79 -36.46
CA ILE A 6 -19.04 51.69 -35.66
C ILE A 6 -17.84 50.92 -35.07
N SER A 7 -17.65 51.01 -33.75
CA SER A 7 -16.63 50.24 -33.03
C SER A 7 -17.18 48.86 -32.73
N CYS A 8 -16.62 47.84 -33.35
CA CYS A 8 -16.94 46.44 -33.07
C CYS A 8 -16.02 45.92 -31.96
N THR A 9 -16.53 45.79 -30.75
CA THR A 9 -15.80 45.16 -29.64
C THR A 9 -15.94 43.65 -29.73
N ALA A 10 -14.87 42.99 -30.13
CA ALA A 10 -14.77 41.53 -30.08
C ALA A 10 -14.54 41.07 -28.65
N ALA A 11 -15.54 40.42 -28.06
CA ALA A 11 -15.40 39.71 -26.77
C ALA A 11 -14.70 38.36 -27.03
N THR A 12 -13.43 38.31 -26.70
CA THR A 12 -12.68 37.03 -26.66
C THR A 12 -13.09 36.23 -25.41
N GLY A 13 -14.00 35.29 -25.59
CA GLY A 13 -14.34 34.30 -24.59
C GLY A 13 -13.16 33.33 -24.43
N VAL A 14 -12.44 33.44 -23.30
CA VAL A 14 -11.48 32.42 -22.88
C VAL A 14 -12.25 31.23 -22.39
N ALA A 15 -12.37 30.19 -23.20
CA ALA A 15 -12.89 28.90 -22.80
C ALA A 15 -11.84 28.25 -21.87
N CYS A 16 -12.12 28.21 -20.54
CA CYS A 16 -11.38 27.38 -19.61
C CYS A 16 -11.63 25.91 -19.98
N ALA A 17 -10.69 25.32 -20.70
CA ALA A 17 -10.65 23.89 -20.89
C ALA A 17 -10.40 23.24 -19.52
N GLN A 18 -11.45 22.71 -18.89
CA GLN A 18 -11.35 21.82 -17.75
C GLN A 18 -10.73 20.51 -18.27
N GLY A 19 -9.40 20.44 -18.18
CA GLY A 19 -8.67 19.21 -18.41
C GLY A 19 -9.13 18.17 -17.41
N SER A 20 -9.93 17.23 -17.87
CA SER A 20 -10.24 16.00 -17.14
C SER A 20 -8.90 15.31 -16.83
N ALA A 21 -8.42 15.43 -15.59
CA ALA A 21 -7.25 14.70 -15.14
C ALA A 21 -7.59 13.21 -15.25
N LYS A 22 -7.05 12.57 -16.28
CA LYS A 22 -7.16 11.12 -16.46
C LYS A 22 -6.48 10.48 -15.24
N ALA A 23 -7.27 9.84 -14.38
CA ALA A 23 -6.74 9.12 -13.22
C ALA A 23 -5.67 8.15 -13.72
N MET A 24 -4.47 8.23 -13.15
CA MET A 24 -3.40 7.28 -13.47
C MET A 24 -3.88 5.87 -13.09
N PRO A 25 -3.54 4.84 -13.90
CA PRO A 25 -3.93 3.49 -13.57
C PRO A 25 -3.31 3.10 -12.21
N ASP A 26 -4.14 2.51 -11.34
CA ASP A 26 -3.72 1.94 -10.06
C ASP A 26 -2.80 0.73 -10.34
N THR A 27 -1.49 0.92 -10.16
CA THR A 27 -0.45 -0.08 -10.43
C THR A 27 -0.01 -0.84 -9.18
N ARG A 28 -0.59 -0.51 -8.01
CA ARG A 28 -0.28 -1.19 -6.76
C ARG A 28 -0.70 -2.67 -6.79
N GLU A 29 0.02 -3.50 -6.05
CA GLU A 29 -0.42 -4.87 -5.80
C GLU A 29 -1.70 -4.85 -4.93
N LYS A 30 -2.74 -5.55 -5.39
CA LYS A 30 -4.06 -5.57 -4.73
C LYS A 30 -4.20 -6.75 -3.79
N PHE A 31 -5.13 -6.60 -2.83
CA PHE A 31 -5.61 -7.71 -2.04
C PHE A 31 -6.61 -8.52 -2.86
N GLU A 32 -6.16 -9.65 -3.39
CA GLU A 32 -6.97 -10.51 -4.27
C GLU A 32 -7.62 -11.66 -3.48
N PRO A 33 -8.96 -11.69 -3.35
CA PRO A 33 -9.65 -12.73 -2.58
C PRO A 33 -9.45 -14.15 -3.13
N LYS A 34 -9.16 -14.27 -4.43
CA LYS A 34 -8.98 -15.56 -5.10
C LYS A 34 -7.56 -16.12 -4.97
N ARG A 35 -6.62 -15.36 -4.43
CA ARG A 35 -5.24 -15.84 -4.21
C ARG A 35 -5.19 -16.86 -3.09
N ASP A 36 -4.35 -17.85 -3.24
CA ASP A 36 -4.01 -18.83 -2.21
C ASP A 36 -2.89 -18.27 -1.32
N ALA A 37 -3.29 -17.67 -0.19
CA ALA A 37 -2.34 -17.06 0.73
C ALA A 37 -1.32 -18.07 1.28
N SER A 38 -1.68 -19.34 1.47
CA SER A 38 -0.75 -20.37 1.93
C SER A 38 0.36 -20.62 0.90
N LYS A 39 -0.02 -20.72 -0.37
CA LYS A 39 0.92 -20.89 -1.48
C LYS A 39 1.80 -19.65 -1.67
N ASP A 40 1.23 -18.46 -1.53
CA ASP A 40 1.98 -17.20 -1.64
C ASP A 40 3.03 -17.08 -0.53
N ILE A 41 2.70 -17.45 0.71
CA ILE A 41 3.64 -17.48 1.83
C ILE A 41 4.74 -18.53 1.58
N GLN A 42 4.42 -19.72 1.08
CA GLN A 42 5.43 -20.73 0.73
C GLN A 42 6.40 -20.24 -0.36
N ASN A 43 5.89 -19.54 -1.36
CA ASN A 43 6.71 -18.94 -2.41
C ASN A 43 7.60 -17.81 -1.86
N ALA A 44 7.04 -17.00 -0.93
CA ALA A 44 7.80 -15.97 -0.24
C ALA A 44 8.94 -16.55 0.61
N ILE A 45 8.73 -17.67 1.30
CA ILE A 45 9.77 -18.39 2.06
C ILE A 45 10.92 -18.82 1.13
N LYS A 46 10.60 -19.42 -0.03
CA LYS A 46 11.62 -19.83 -1.01
C LYS A 46 12.42 -18.61 -1.48
N LYS A 47 11.74 -17.52 -1.83
CA LYS A 47 12.37 -16.29 -2.29
C LYS A 47 13.20 -15.63 -1.19
N ALA A 48 12.65 -15.48 0.01
CA ALA A 48 13.33 -14.88 1.15
C ALA A 48 14.58 -15.66 1.57
N THR A 49 14.53 -16.99 1.52
CA THR A 49 15.70 -17.85 1.78
C THR A 49 16.80 -17.62 0.75
N LYS A 50 16.44 -17.56 -0.55
CA LYS A 50 17.39 -17.32 -1.63
C LYS A 50 18.01 -15.93 -1.57
N GLU A 51 17.23 -14.91 -1.25
CA GLU A 51 17.65 -13.51 -1.25
C GLU A 51 18.13 -13.02 0.12
N ASN A 52 18.10 -13.87 1.16
CA ASN A 52 18.41 -13.55 2.56
C ASN A 52 17.61 -12.34 3.08
N LYS A 53 16.30 -12.36 2.85
CA LYS A 53 15.37 -11.31 3.27
C LYS A 53 14.43 -11.78 4.37
N ARG A 54 13.76 -10.85 5.04
CA ARG A 54 12.58 -11.11 5.85
C ARG A 54 11.35 -11.25 4.97
N ILE A 55 10.25 -11.76 5.55
CA ILE A 55 8.95 -11.76 4.91
C ILE A 55 8.05 -10.79 5.68
N LEU A 56 7.33 -9.95 4.96
CA LEU A 56 6.32 -9.07 5.51
C LEU A 56 4.95 -9.48 4.97
N LEU A 57 4.11 -10.03 5.85
CA LEU A 57 2.71 -10.26 5.52
C LEU A 57 1.94 -8.97 5.78
N ASP A 58 1.36 -8.42 4.75
CA ASP A 58 0.45 -7.26 4.81
C ASP A 58 -0.98 -7.79 4.72
N VAL A 59 -1.67 -7.81 5.87
CA VAL A 59 -3.03 -8.36 5.98
C VAL A 59 -4.05 -7.25 5.91
N GLY A 60 -4.97 -7.36 4.96
CA GLY A 60 -6.00 -6.35 4.76
C GLY A 60 -6.96 -6.68 3.63
N GLY A 61 -7.53 -5.67 3.01
CA GLY A 61 -8.46 -5.84 1.90
C GLY A 61 -8.73 -4.54 1.15
N GLU A 62 -9.30 -4.65 -0.05
CA GLU A 62 -9.64 -3.49 -0.89
C GLU A 62 -10.73 -2.60 -0.29
N TRP A 63 -11.49 -3.08 0.69
CA TRP A 63 -12.46 -2.32 1.47
C TRP A 63 -11.82 -1.38 2.50
N CYS A 64 -10.54 -1.62 2.85
CA CYS A 64 -9.84 -0.98 3.97
C CYS A 64 -9.15 0.32 3.52
N ILE A 65 -9.63 1.46 4.00
CA ILE A 65 -9.03 2.76 3.66
C ILE A 65 -7.58 2.90 4.17
N TRP A 66 -7.28 2.38 5.37
CA TRP A 66 -5.93 2.44 5.93
C TRP A 66 -4.95 1.51 5.19
N CYS A 67 -5.44 0.41 4.59
CA CYS A 67 -4.63 -0.43 3.72
C CYS A 67 -4.21 0.34 2.45
N LYS A 68 -5.13 1.10 1.86
CA LYS A 68 -4.83 1.98 0.71
C LYS A 68 -3.86 3.10 1.09
N ARG A 69 -4.00 3.69 2.29
CA ARG A 69 -3.06 4.70 2.79
C ARG A 69 -1.66 4.13 3.04
N LEU A 70 -1.55 2.87 3.46
CA LEU A 70 -0.25 2.22 3.59
C LEU A 70 0.41 1.98 2.24
N ASP A 71 -0.38 1.56 1.25
CA ASP A 71 0.10 1.43 -0.13
C ASP A 71 0.58 2.78 -0.68
N GLU A 72 -0.24 3.83 -0.53
CA GLU A 72 0.10 5.20 -0.94
C GLU A 72 1.36 5.71 -0.24
N PHE A 73 1.53 5.40 1.04
CA PHE A 73 2.77 5.71 1.77
C PHE A 73 3.99 5.14 1.07
N PHE A 74 3.98 3.85 0.69
CA PHE A 74 5.11 3.23 -0.02
C PHE A 74 5.24 3.70 -1.47
N GLU A 75 4.17 4.16 -2.10
CA GLU A 75 4.24 4.73 -3.45
C GLU A 75 4.90 6.12 -3.44
N THR A 76 4.61 6.93 -2.43
CA THR A 76 5.06 8.32 -2.33
C THR A 76 6.43 8.47 -1.64
N ASN A 77 6.81 7.53 -0.76
CA ASN A 77 8.08 7.55 -0.04
C ASN A 77 9.07 6.55 -0.67
N SER A 78 9.88 7.04 -1.60
CA SER A 78 10.80 6.22 -2.41
C SER A 78 11.84 5.49 -1.60
N ASP A 79 12.36 6.09 -0.52
CA ASP A 79 13.36 5.50 0.38
C ASP A 79 12.76 4.34 1.19
N ALA A 80 11.56 4.52 1.74
CA ALA A 80 10.84 3.45 2.45
C ALA A 80 10.51 2.28 1.51
N ARG A 81 10.03 2.59 0.29
CA ARG A 81 9.75 1.59 -0.73
C ARG A 81 11.01 0.83 -1.15
N GLN A 82 12.13 1.52 -1.35
CA GLN A 82 13.40 0.89 -1.70
C GLN A 82 13.88 -0.01 -0.56
N TYR A 83 13.85 0.48 0.69
CA TYR A 83 14.25 -0.31 1.85
C TYR A 83 13.40 -1.57 2.01
N LEU A 84 12.06 -1.43 1.86
CA LEU A 84 11.13 -2.56 1.88
C LEU A 84 11.51 -3.60 0.82
N LYS A 85 11.74 -3.17 -0.42
CA LYS A 85 12.12 -4.04 -1.53
C LYS A 85 13.47 -4.75 -1.32
N GLU A 86 14.43 -4.07 -0.70
CA GLU A 86 15.77 -4.63 -0.43
C GLU A 86 15.78 -5.65 0.71
N LYS A 87 14.98 -5.41 1.75
CA LYS A 87 15.03 -6.17 3.01
C LYS A 87 13.92 -7.19 3.17
N TYR A 88 12.82 -7.04 2.44
CA TYR A 88 11.62 -7.84 2.62
C TYR A 88 11.12 -8.47 1.33
N VAL A 89 10.48 -9.62 1.48
CA VAL A 89 9.53 -10.18 0.51
C VAL A 89 8.14 -9.89 1.05
N VAL A 90 7.39 -9.03 0.38
CA VAL A 90 6.04 -8.65 0.80
C VAL A 90 5.03 -9.64 0.25
N VAL A 91 4.05 -10.03 1.07
CA VAL A 91 2.91 -10.86 0.68
C VAL A 91 1.64 -10.17 1.15
N LYS A 92 0.78 -9.78 0.23
CA LYS A 92 -0.56 -9.30 0.56
C LYS A 92 -1.48 -10.48 0.85
N VAL A 93 -2.02 -10.51 2.07
CA VAL A 93 -2.97 -11.53 2.52
C VAL A 93 -4.35 -10.90 2.62
N ASN A 94 -5.24 -11.30 1.70
CA ASN A 94 -6.60 -10.77 1.70
C ASN A 94 -7.38 -11.22 2.95
N PHE A 95 -8.12 -10.28 3.53
CA PHE A 95 -9.17 -10.50 4.51
C PHE A 95 -10.41 -9.75 4.05
N SER A 96 -11.40 -10.47 3.54
CA SER A 96 -12.67 -9.91 3.07
C SER A 96 -13.81 -10.90 3.30
N GLN A 97 -15.05 -10.46 3.08
CA GLN A 97 -16.21 -11.35 3.16
C GLN A 97 -16.14 -12.52 2.17
N GLU A 98 -15.46 -12.35 1.02
CA GLU A 98 -15.29 -13.38 0.00
C GLU A 98 -14.24 -14.42 0.41
N ASN A 99 -13.21 -13.99 1.15
CA ASN A 99 -12.17 -14.87 1.66
C ASN A 99 -11.47 -14.25 2.87
N GLU A 100 -11.76 -14.76 4.05
CA GLU A 100 -11.15 -14.33 5.30
C GLU A 100 -9.78 -14.97 5.57
N ASN A 101 -9.34 -15.92 4.74
CA ASN A 101 -8.08 -16.66 4.93
C ASN A 101 -7.92 -17.24 6.34
N LYS A 102 -9.02 -17.69 6.97
CA LYS A 102 -9.06 -18.14 8.38
C LYS A 102 -8.01 -19.19 8.70
N GLU A 103 -7.83 -20.18 7.82
CA GLU A 103 -6.85 -21.26 8.02
C GLU A 103 -5.42 -20.72 8.12
N VAL A 104 -5.07 -19.75 7.28
CA VAL A 104 -3.74 -19.12 7.30
C VAL A 104 -3.60 -18.22 8.52
N LEU A 105 -4.58 -17.34 8.73
CA LEU A 105 -4.52 -16.31 9.77
C LEU A 105 -4.63 -16.89 11.19
N SER A 106 -5.25 -18.05 11.38
CA SER A 106 -5.30 -18.75 12.68
C SER A 106 -3.93 -19.15 13.22
N LYS A 107 -2.90 -19.20 12.37
CA LYS A 107 -1.52 -19.52 12.74
C LYS A 107 -0.77 -18.32 13.36
N TYR A 108 -1.38 -17.15 13.33
CA TYR A 108 -0.80 -15.89 13.80
C TYR A 108 -1.59 -15.32 14.97
N PRO A 109 -1.02 -14.38 15.74
CA PRO A 109 -1.74 -13.66 16.78
C PRO A 109 -3.01 -12.97 16.26
N LYS A 110 -3.96 -12.73 17.18
CA LYS A 110 -5.20 -12.01 16.86
C LYS A 110 -4.89 -10.62 16.29
N ILE A 111 -5.55 -10.28 15.19
CA ILE A 111 -5.45 -8.99 14.52
C ILE A 111 -6.44 -8.02 15.16
N PRO A 112 -5.99 -6.90 15.76
CA PRO A 112 -6.86 -5.91 16.38
C PRO A 112 -7.51 -4.97 15.37
N GLY A 113 -6.87 -4.74 14.21
CA GLY A 113 -7.32 -3.83 13.16
C GLY A 113 -6.54 -4.03 11.86
N TYR A 114 -6.99 -3.38 10.78
CA TYR A 114 -6.40 -3.51 9.45
C TYR A 114 -5.96 -2.15 8.90
N PRO A 115 -4.82 -2.09 8.14
CA PRO A 115 -3.95 -3.24 7.84
C PRO A 115 -3.25 -3.76 9.10
N HIS A 116 -2.75 -4.99 9.04
CA HIS A 116 -1.90 -5.56 10.08
C HIS A 116 -0.67 -6.20 9.46
N LEU A 117 0.50 -5.99 10.08
CA LEU A 117 1.75 -6.49 9.52
C LEU A 117 2.33 -7.62 10.40
N PHE A 118 2.64 -8.76 9.79
CA PHE A 118 3.43 -9.80 10.43
C PHE A 118 4.81 -9.86 9.79
N VAL A 119 5.85 -9.76 10.62
CA VAL A 119 7.22 -9.99 10.18
C VAL A 119 7.60 -11.43 10.45
N LEU A 120 8.04 -12.13 9.41
CA LEU A 120 8.56 -13.49 9.52
C LEU A 120 10.05 -13.49 9.18
N ASP A 121 10.77 -14.47 9.75
CA ASP A 121 12.12 -14.77 9.26
C ASP A 121 12.04 -15.40 7.86
N LYS A 122 13.19 -15.62 7.23
CA LYS A 122 13.27 -16.24 5.91
C LYS A 122 12.74 -17.68 5.83
N GLY A 123 12.62 -18.35 6.97
CA GLY A 123 12.06 -19.70 7.11
C GLY A 123 10.55 -19.71 7.39
N GLY A 124 9.92 -18.52 7.53
CA GLY A 124 8.48 -18.40 7.79
C GLY A 124 8.10 -18.36 9.28
N LYS A 125 9.07 -18.35 10.20
CA LYS A 125 8.80 -18.21 11.64
C LYS A 125 8.40 -16.78 11.97
N LEU A 126 7.31 -16.60 12.72
CA LEU A 126 6.87 -15.28 13.19
C LEU A 126 7.91 -14.65 14.12
N LEU A 127 8.33 -13.43 13.80
CA LEU A 127 9.21 -12.59 14.60
C LEU A 127 8.47 -11.48 15.32
N HIS A 128 7.48 -10.87 14.64
CA HIS A 128 6.75 -9.72 15.17
C HIS A 128 5.35 -9.59 14.57
N SER A 129 4.43 -9.09 15.39
CA SER A 129 3.06 -8.74 15.02
C SER A 129 2.88 -7.24 15.26
N GLN A 130 2.68 -6.47 14.19
CA GLN A 130 2.62 -5.01 14.21
C GLN A 130 1.21 -4.51 13.97
N ASP A 131 0.65 -3.87 14.97
CA ASP A 131 -0.52 -3.01 14.81
C ASP A 131 -0.10 -1.73 14.07
N THR A 132 -0.64 -1.52 12.87
CA THR A 132 -0.29 -0.35 12.04
C THR A 132 -0.78 0.97 12.61
N GLY A 133 -1.79 0.97 13.50
CA GLY A 133 -2.19 2.15 14.24
C GLY A 133 -1.04 2.81 15.01
N LEU A 134 -0.05 2.02 15.44
CA LEU A 134 1.16 2.53 16.07
C LEU A 134 2.15 3.21 15.09
N LEU A 135 1.94 3.02 13.79
CA LEU A 135 2.74 3.62 12.72
C LEU A 135 2.08 4.87 12.11
N GLU A 136 0.95 5.29 12.66
CA GLU A 136 0.14 6.39 12.15
C GLU A 136 0.38 7.68 12.92
N THR A 137 0.14 8.82 12.26
CA THR A 137 0.06 10.16 12.85
C THR A 137 -1.05 10.92 12.11
N GLY A 138 -2.09 11.31 12.84
CA GLY A 138 -3.27 11.94 12.24
C GLY A 138 -3.99 10.98 11.29
N ASP A 139 -4.04 11.32 10.02
CA ASP A 139 -4.76 10.57 8.97
C ASP A 139 -3.85 9.84 7.98
N HIS A 140 -2.57 9.69 8.30
CA HIS A 140 -1.56 9.06 7.42
C HIS A 140 -0.57 8.21 8.21
N HIS A 141 0.20 7.38 7.50
CA HIS A 141 1.33 6.66 8.08
C HIS A 141 2.54 7.59 8.22
N ASP A 142 3.14 7.57 9.41
CA ASP A 142 4.28 8.40 9.76
C ASP A 142 5.59 7.78 9.22
N HIS A 143 6.35 8.58 8.47
CA HIS A 143 7.57 8.12 7.82
C HIS A 143 8.60 7.57 8.82
N ASP A 144 8.85 8.29 9.91
CA ASP A 144 9.88 7.89 10.86
C ASP A 144 9.48 6.65 11.65
N LYS A 145 8.19 6.52 12.00
CA LYS A 145 7.66 5.33 12.67
C LYS A 145 7.74 4.11 11.77
N VAL A 146 7.33 4.23 10.50
CA VAL A 146 7.42 3.13 9.52
C VAL A 146 8.86 2.74 9.27
N MET A 147 9.77 3.70 9.05
CA MET A 147 11.19 3.41 8.83
C MET A 147 11.86 2.81 10.06
N THR A 148 11.51 3.25 11.26
CA THR A 148 12.00 2.67 12.51
C THR A 148 11.56 1.22 12.64
N PHE A 149 10.27 0.94 12.36
CA PHE A 149 9.74 -0.42 12.34
C PHE A 149 10.49 -1.30 11.32
N LEU A 150 10.60 -0.86 10.08
CA LEU A 150 11.27 -1.63 9.03
C LEU A 150 12.74 -1.92 9.37
N LYS A 151 13.48 -0.92 9.84
CA LYS A 151 14.89 -1.07 10.22
C LYS A 151 15.07 -2.02 11.39
N LYS A 152 14.20 -1.95 12.39
CA LYS A 152 14.26 -2.81 13.58
C LYS A 152 14.13 -4.30 13.24
N TRP A 153 13.34 -4.65 12.25
CA TRP A 153 12.99 -6.04 11.96
C TRP A 153 13.64 -6.60 10.69
N ALA A 154 14.43 -5.82 9.97
CA ALA A 154 15.06 -6.24 8.71
C ALA A 154 16.14 -7.34 8.89
N GLY A 155 16.79 -7.43 10.02
CA GLY A 155 17.86 -8.41 10.28
C GLY A 155 19.23 -7.96 9.81
#